data_18e92a729ff04b37e451060a5d93098b
#
_entry.id   18e92a729ff04b37e451060a5d93098b
#
_cell.length_a   1.000
_cell.length_b   1.000
_cell.length_c   1.000
_cell.angle_alpha   90.00
_cell.angle_beta   90.00
_cell.angle_gamma   90.00
#
_symmetry.space_group_name_H-M   'P 1'
#
loop_
_entity.id
_entity.type
_entity.pdbx_description
1 polymer ?
#
loop_
_entity_poly.entity_id
_entity_poly.type
_entity_poly.pdbx_seq_one_letter_code
_entity_poly.pdbx_strand_id
1 'polypeptide(L)'
;YQIVHENKAHHMIIEDTGLGMTRSRDVVVVRVYTSPRSEEQKQLFYATLLAELQEHCGLSGDDLMISVISNHKGDWSFAHGVAQYITGEL
;
A
#
# COMPACT_ATOMS: atom_id res chain seq x y z
N TYR A 1 6.76 0.92 10.78
CA TYR A 1 7.33 0.45 9.52
C TYR A 1 6.29 0.50 8.41
N GLN A 2 6.74 0.89 7.24
CA GLN A 2 5.95 0.86 6.02
C GLN A 2 6.69 0.01 4.99
N ILE A 3 5.97 -0.86 4.32
CA ILE A 3 6.55 -1.75 3.32
C ILE A 3 5.82 -1.53 2.00
N VAL A 4 6.58 -1.25 0.94
CA VAL A 4 6.05 -1.08 -0.40
C VAL A 4 6.59 -2.18 -1.29
N HIS A 5 5.69 -2.84 -2.01
CA HIS A 5 6.04 -3.89 -2.96
C HIS A 5 5.73 -3.44 -4.38
N GLU A 6 6.66 -3.71 -5.30
CA GLU A 6 6.45 -3.49 -6.71
C GLU A 6 6.59 -4.83 -7.43
N ASN A 7 5.63 -5.16 -8.27
CA ASN A 7 5.64 -6.39 -9.08
C ASN A 7 5.57 -6.03 -10.56
N LYS A 8 6.28 -6.79 -11.38
CA LYS A 8 6.20 -6.65 -12.83
C LYS A 8 4.85 -7.17 -13.34
N ALA A 9 4.36 -6.60 -14.43
CA ALA A 9 3.04 -6.93 -14.98
C ALA A 9 2.83 -8.43 -15.21
N HIS A 10 3.85 -9.16 -15.65
CA HIS A 10 3.74 -10.60 -15.92
C HIS A 10 3.72 -11.46 -14.64
N HIS A 11 3.95 -10.88 -13.47
CA HIS A 11 3.86 -11.54 -12.19
C HIS A 11 2.55 -11.21 -11.45
N MET A 12 1.71 -10.36 -12.05
CA MET A 12 0.46 -9.93 -11.43
C MET A 12 -0.69 -10.16 -12.41
N ILE A 13 -1.80 -10.64 -11.87
CA ILE A 13 -3.06 -10.69 -12.59
C ILE A 13 -4.02 -9.78 -11.84
N ILE A 14 -4.38 -8.67 -12.48
CA ILE A 14 -5.32 -7.71 -11.92
C ILE A 14 -6.51 -7.61 -12.86
N GLU A 15 -7.67 -8.03 -12.38
CA GLU A 15 -8.89 -8.00 -13.12
C GLU A 15 -9.76 -6.82 -12.71
N ASP A 16 -10.44 -6.23 -13.67
CA ASP A 16 -11.49 -5.26 -13.38
C ASP A 16 -12.72 -6.04 -12.92
N THR A 17 -13.05 -5.94 -11.67
CA THR A 17 -14.19 -6.63 -11.05
C THR A 17 -15.50 -5.87 -11.22
N GLY A 18 -15.65 -5.12 -12.30
CA GLY A 18 -16.84 -4.33 -12.56
C GLY A 18 -16.80 -2.95 -11.94
N LEU A 19 -15.63 -2.49 -11.56
CA LEU A 19 -15.45 -1.17 -10.94
C LEU A 19 -15.29 -0.05 -11.97
N GLY A 20 -15.24 -0.39 -13.26
CA GLY A 20 -15.18 0.59 -14.35
C GLY A 20 -13.80 1.19 -14.60
N MET A 21 -12.75 0.60 -14.07
CA MET A 21 -11.39 1.07 -14.32
C MET A 21 -10.81 0.37 -15.55
N THR A 22 -10.09 1.13 -16.38
CA THR A 22 -9.35 0.60 -17.52
C THR A 22 -7.87 0.58 -17.18
N ARG A 23 -7.38 -0.59 -16.77
CA ARG A 23 -6.00 -0.76 -16.37
C ARG A 23 -5.12 -1.08 -17.58
N SER A 24 -3.92 -0.53 -17.56
CA SER A 24 -2.89 -0.80 -18.57
C SER A 24 -1.84 -1.77 -18.04
N ARG A 25 -0.78 -1.98 -18.85
CA ARG A 25 0.38 -2.76 -18.41
C ARG A 25 1.21 -2.03 -17.37
N ASP A 26 1.01 -0.73 -17.22
CA ASP A 26 1.75 0.10 -16.27
C ASP A 26 1.06 0.18 -14.92
N VAL A 27 0.13 -0.71 -14.65
CA VAL A 27 -0.58 -0.75 -13.38
C VAL A 27 0.39 -0.89 -12.20
N VAL A 28 0.16 -0.08 -11.19
CA VAL A 28 0.97 -0.06 -9.96
C VAL A 28 0.09 -0.43 -8.79
N VAL A 29 0.54 -1.41 -8.00
CA VAL A 29 -0.11 -1.79 -6.75
C VAL A 29 0.81 -1.45 -5.60
N VAL A 30 0.32 -0.59 -4.71
CA VAL A 30 1.06 -0.18 -3.52
C VAL A 30 0.38 -0.79 -2.30
N ARG A 31 1.13 -1.56 -1.53
CA ARG A 31 0.67 -2.11 -0.26
C ARG A 31 1.46 -1.46 0.85
N VAL A 32 0.76 -0.81 1.76
CA VAL A 32 1.37 -0.07 2.86
C VAL A 32 0.99 -0.74 4.17
N TYR A 33 2.01 -1.18 4.91
CA TYR A 33 1.83 -1.72 6.25
C TYR A 33 2.16 -0.61 7.24
N THR A 34 1.19 -0.23 8.05
CA THR A 34 1.34 0.89 8.97
C THR A 34 0.58 0.64 10.26
N SER A 35 0.88 1.41 11.30
CA SER A 35 0.01 1.47 12.47
C SER A 35 -1.35 2.04 12.07
N PRO A 36 -2.40 1.81 12.86
CA PRO A 36 -3.75 2.24 12.49
C PRO A 36 -3.82 3.75 12.19
N ARG A 37 -4.54 4.09 11.14
CA ARG A 37 -4.79 5.47 10.69
C ARG A 37 -6.29 5.69 10.58
N SER A 38 -6.71 6.95 10.67
CA SER A 38 -8.11 7.30 10.45
C SER A 38 -8.50 7.15 8.96
N GLU A 39 -9.79 7.06 8.69
CA GLU A 39 -10.29 7.03 7.32
C GLU A 39 -9.90 8.28 6.54
N GLU A 40 -9.94 9.44 7.20
CA GLU A 40 -9.54 10.71 6.59
C GLU A 40 -8.06 10.73 6.22
N GLN A 41 -7.20 10.21 7.09
CA GLN A 41 -5.77 10.10 6.82
C GLN A 41 -5.49 9.17 5.64
N LYS A 42 -6.19 8.04 5.56
CA LYS A 42 -6.03 7.11 4.44
C LYS A 42 -6.48 7.74 3.13
N GLN A 43 -7.63 8.40 3.11
CA GLN A 43 -8.14 9.08 1.91
C GLN A 43 -7.17 10.17 1.43
N LEU A 44 -6.62 10.93 2.34
CA LEU A 44 -5.63 11.95 2.00
C LEU A 44 -4.37 11.31 1.42
N PHE A 45 -3.92 10.22 1.99
CA PHE A 45 -2.76 9.48 1.48
C PHE A 45 -3.00 8.99 0.05
N TYR A 46 -4.16 8.40 -0.23
CA TYR A 46 -4.48 7.92 -1.58
C TYR A 46 -4.45 9.03 -2.60
N ALA A 47 -5.10 10.15 -2.32
CA ALA A 47 -5.15 11.29 -3.22
C ALA A 47 -3.78 11.92 -3.43
N THR A 48 -3.01 12.06 -2.37
CA THR A 48 -1.67 12.65 -2.42
C THR A 48 -0.72 11.77 -3.22
N LEU A 49 -0.73 10.46 -2.98
CA LEU A 49 0.14 9.54 -3.70
C LEU A 49 -0.17 9.53 -5.20
N LEU A 50 -1.46 9.51 -5.56
CA LEU A 50 -1.85 9.58 -6.97
C LEU A 50 -1.36 10.88 -7.60
N ALA A 51 -1.57 12.03 -6.96
CA ALA A 51 -1.14 13.32 -7.48
C ALA A 51 0.37 13.36 -7.71
N GLU A 52 1.17 12.85 -6.77
CA GLU A 52 2.62 12.79 -6.89
C GLU A 52 3.06 11.88 -8.05
N LEU A 53 2.44 10.72 -8.19
CA LEU A 53 2.79 9.79 -9.26
C LEU A 53 2.35 10.31 -10.63
N GLN A 54 1.23 11.01 -10.71
CA GLN A 54 0.81 11.67 -11.95
C GLN A 54 1.78 12.78 -12.37
N GLU A 55 2.23 13.59 -11.42
CA GLU A 55 3.16 14.68 -11.69
C GLU A 55 4.54 14.18 -12.09
N HIS A 56 5.09 13.19 -11.39
CA HIS A 56 6.48 12.75 -11.59
C HIS A 56 6.64 11.59 -12.57
N CYS A 57 5.62 10.77 -12.74
CA CYS A 57 5.70 9.57 -13.57
C CYS A 57 4.66 9.52 -14.69
N GLY A 58 3.70 10.44 -14.71
CA GLY A 58 2.62 10.44 -15.71
C GLY A 58 1.64 9.26 -15.54
N LEU A 59 1.53 8.69 -14.35
CA LEU A 59 0.68 7.54 -14.10
C LEU A 59 -0.79 7.90 -14.28
N SER A 60 -1.55 7.02 -14.98
CA SER A 60 -3.00 7.14 -15.07
C SER A 60 -3.66 6.81 -13.73
N GLY A 61 -4.73 7.52 -13.37
CA GLY A 61 -5.51 7.21 -12.19
C GLY A 61 -6.08 5.79 -12.20
N ASP A 62 -6.36 5.23 -13.36
CA ASP A 62 -6.84 3.85 -13.51
C ASP A 62 -5.76 2.80 -13.20
N ASP A 63 -4.51 3.19 -13.16
CA ASP A 63 -3.38 2.28 -12.98
C ASP A 63 -2.83 2.24 -11.57
N LEU A 64 -3.43 2.96 -10.63
CA LEU A 64 -2.98 2.95 -9.24
C LEU A 64 -3.98 2.24 -8.33
N MET A 65 -3.51 1.18 -7.71
CA MET A 65 -4.25 0.48 -6.66
C MET A 65 -3.46 0.58 -5.37
N ILE A 66 -4.11 0.99 -4.30
CA ILE A 66 -3.46 1.13 -2.99
C ILE A 66 -4.22 0.31 -1.96
N SER A 67 -3.50 -0.46 -1.18
CA SER A 67 -4.04 -1.20 -0.05
C SER A 67 -3.25 -0.84 1.20
N VAL A 68 -3.95 -0.38 2.22
CA VAL A 68 -3.36 -0.08 3.53
C VAL A 68 -3.70 -1.21 4.48
N ILE A 69 -2.68 -1.80 5.08
CA ILE A 69 -2.82 -2.89 6.03
C ILE A 69 -2.39 -2.36 7.38
N SER A 70 -3.34 -2.30 8.32
CA SER A 70 -3.09 -1.75 9.64
C SER A 70 -2.53 -2.83 10.55
N ASN A 71 -1.41 -2.53 11.19
CA ASN A 71 -0.78 -3.39 12.17
C ASN A 71 -0.77 -2.72 13.54
N HIS A 72 -0.98 -3.51 14.56
CA HIS A 72 -0.83 -3.11 15.95
C HIS A 72 0.56 -3.51 16.45
N LYS A 73 0.95 -3.01 17.62
CA LYS A 73 2.27 -3.29 18.18
C LYS A 73 2.55 -4.79 18.35
N GLY A 74 1.52 -5.57 18.69
CA GLY A 74 1.64 -7.03 18.83
C GLY A 74 1.77 -7.80 17.53
N ASP A 75 1.59 -7.13 16.39
CA ASP A 75 1.66 -7.77 15.07
C ASP A 75 3.09 -7.83 14.52
N TRP A 76 4.08 -7.39 15.29
CA TRP A 76 5.47 -7.36 14.87
C TRP A 76 6.35 -8.20 15.77
N SER A 77 7.18 -9.03 15.14
CA SER A 77 8.36 -9.61 15.76
C SER A 77 9.56 -9.23 14.89
N PHE A 78 10.50 -8.50 15.47
CA PHE A 78 11.65 -8.00 14.73
C PHE A 78 12.84 -8.97 14.77
N ALA A 79 12.88 -9.84 15.77
CA ALA A 79 13.92 -10.84 15.88
C ALA A 79 13.59 -11.82 17.02
N HIS A 80 14.21 -12.97 16.99
CA HIS A 80 14.19 -13.98 18.07
C HIS A 80 12.81 -14.55 18.40
N GLY A 81 11.82 -14.34 17.52
CA GLY A 81 10.45 -14.82 17.76
C GLY A 81 9.73 -14.10 18.89
N VAL A 82 10.14 -12.88 19.21
CA VAL A 82 9.60 -12.08 20.31
C VAL A 82 8.93 -10.82 19.76
N ALA A 83 7.78 -10.47 20.32
CA ALA A 83 7.09 -9.22 20.00
C ALA A 83 7.68 -8.08 20.83
N GLN A 84 8.73 -7.46 20.35
CA GLN A 84 9.51 -6.47 21.11
C GLN A 84 8.71 -5.26 21.55
N TYR A 85 7.72 -4.83 20.79
CA TYR A 85 6.86 -3.72 21.21
C TYR A 85 6.01 -4.07 22.44
N ILE A 86 5.67 -5.34 22.60
CA ILE A 86 4.85 -5.80 23.75
C ILE A 86 5.73 -6.07 24.96
N THR A 87 6.92 -6.64 24.74
CA THR A 87 7.85 -6.98 25.83
C THR A 87 8.60 -5.77 26.38
N GLY A 88 8.52 -4.62 25.72
CA GLY A 88 9.18 -3.41 26.16
C GLY A 88 10.64 -3.28 25.73
N GLU A 89 11.09 -4.10 24.77
CA GLU A 89 12.45 -4.01 24.24
C GLU A 89 12.62 -2.88 23.22
N LEU A 90 11.50 -2.32 22.76
CA LEU A 90 11.48 -1.18 21.87
C LEU A 90 10.57 -0.07 22.41
#